data_4a559e90ad53714dc4240d693879e0b8
#
_entry.id   4a559e90ad53714dc4240d693879e0b8
#
_cell.length_a   1.000
_cell.length_b   1.000
_cell.length_c   1.000
_cell.angle_alpha   90.00
_cell.angle_beta   90.00
_cell.angle_gamma   90.00
#
_symmetry.space_group_name_H-M   'P 1'
#
loop_
_entity.id
_entity.type
_entity.pdbx_description
1 polymer ?
#
loop_
_entity_poly.entity_id
_entity_poly.type
_entity_poly.pdbx_seq_one_letter_code
_entity_poly.pdbx_strand_id
1 'polypeptide(L)'
;MILNLTQHLATSEQLAAGVVDLPEDKRAALTRALTVTTLPDRESIEARCDYIAELACQNGLGGDDEDDPHPRMAMIGGAPWLMSTLEQALTERGITPLYAFSVRESTERTLPDGTVQKINVFKHAGFVGL
;
A
#
# COMPACT_ATOMS: atom_id res chain seq x y z
N MET A 1 -10.60 -4.61 -7.21
CA MET A 1 -10.14 -4.52 -5.81
C MET A 1 -8.63 -4.34 -5.77
N ILE A 2 -8.17 -3.38 -5.01
CA ILE A 2 -6.76 -3.16 -4.72
C ILE A 2 -6.57 -3.37 -3.21
N LEU A 3 -5.84 -4.40 -2.82
CA LEU A 3 -5.63 -4.69 -1.40
C LEU A 3 -4.58 -3.74 -0.82
N ASN A 4 -4.90 -3.11 0.30
CA ASN A 4 -3.98 -2.21 0.99
C ASN A 4 -2.99 -3.01 1.85
N LEU A 5 -1.73 -3.04 1.44
CA LEU A 5 -0.62 -3.65 2.17
C LEU A 5 0.34 -2.60 2.75
N THR A 6 -0.15 -1.40 3.03
CA THR A 6 0.61 -0.35 3.71
C THR A 6 0.25 -0.28 5.20
N GLN A 7 1.04 0.42 5.99
CA GLN A 7 0.80 0.59 7.42
C GLN A 7 -0.38 1.51 7.75
N HIS A 8 -0.83 2.30 6.77
CA HIS A 8 -1.87 3.30 6.97
C HIS A 8 -3.19 2.82 6.39
N LEU A 9 -4.29 3.17 7.03
CA LEU A 9 -5.62 2.97 6.46
C LEU A 9 -5.75 3.72 5.14
N ALA A 10 -6.51 3.16 4.22
CA ALA A 10 -6.80 3.82 2.96
C ALA A 10 -7.54 5.14 3.20
N THR A 11 -7.17 6.16 2.44
CA THR A 11 -7.88 7.44 2.44
C THR A 11 -9.24 7.27 1.78
N SER A 12 -10.14 8.24 1.98
CA SER A 12 -11.46 8.23 1.34
C SER A 12 -11.33 8.20 -0.20
N GLU A 13 -10.33 8.90 -0.74
CA GLU A 13 -10.06 8.89 -2.18
C GLU A 13 -9.56 7.53 -2.68
N GLN A 14 -8.71 6.87 -1.91
CA GLN A 14 -8.22 5.53 -2.22
C GLN A 14 -9.35 4.49 -2.12
N LEU A 15 -10.22 4.59 -1.11
CA LEU A 15 -11.40 3.73 -0.98
C LEU A 15 -12.32 3.91 -2.20
N ALA A 16 -12.54 5.14 -2.64
CA ALA A 16 -13.32 5.43 -3.84
C ALA A 16 -12.68 4.85 -5.11
N ALA A 17 -11.36 4.73 -5.14
CA ALA A 17 -10.62 4.13 -6.26
C ALA A 17 -10.58 2.60 -6.23
N GLY A 18 -11.19 1.96 -5.23
CA GLY A 18 -11.27 0.51 -5.12
C GLY A 18 -10.27 -0.15 -4.18
N VAL A 19 -9.58 0.65 -3.35
CA VAL A 19 -8.68 0.12 -2.31
C VAL A 19 -9.50 -0.47 -1.18
N VAL A 20 -9.07 -1.62 -0.69
CA VAL A 20 -9.71 -2.35 0.42
C VAL A 20 -8.67 -2.58 1.51
N ASP A 21 -9.01 -2.22 2.74
CA ASP A 21 -8.17 -2.48 3.90
C ASP A 21 -8.30 -3.94 4.37
N LEU A 22 -7.20 -4.48 4.90
CA LEU A 22 -7.24 -5.75 5.60
C LEU A 22 -8.08 -5.66 6.88
N PRO A 23 -8.63 -6.77 7.39
CA PRO A 23 -9.22 -6.81 8.72
C PRO A 23 -8.20 -6.36 9.78
N GLU A 24 -8.68 -5.83 10.91
CA GLU A 24 -7.85 -5.21 11.95
C GLU A 24 -6.73 -6.12 12.46
N ASP A 25 -7.04 -7.39 12.72
CA ASP A 25 -6.05 -8.37 13.17
C ASP A 25 -4.96 -8.63 12.13
N LYS A 26 -5.33 -8.63 10.85
CA LYS A 26 -4.40 -8.80 9.73
C LYS A 26 -3.56 -7.55 9.50
N ARG A 27 -4.14 -6.35 9.69
CA ARG A 27 -3.39 -5.10 9.63
C ARG A 27 -2.33 -5.02 10.72
N ALA A 28 -2.62 -5.49 11.92
CA ALA A 28 -1.64 -5.56 13.00
C ALA A 28 -0.47 -6.49 12.64
N ALA A 29 -0.75 -7.65 12.04
CA ALA A 29 0.26 -8.58 11.57
C ALA A 29 1.11 -7.98 10.45
N LEU A 30 0.48 -7.29 9.51
CA LEU A 30 1.16 -6.59 8.42
C LEU A 30 2.10 -5.49 8.96
N THR A 31 1.64 -4.68 9.90
CA THR A 31 2.44 -3.62 10.51
C THR A 31 3.68 -4.21 11.18
N ARG A 32 3.57 -5.33 11.89
CA ARG A 32 4.72 -6.03 12.47
C ARG A 32 5.72 -6.48 11.41
N ALA A 33 5.24 -7.01 10.29
CA ALA A 33 6.10 -7.46 9.20
C ALA A 33 6.81 -6.29 8.49
N LEU A 34 6.18 -5.13 8.42
CA LEU A 34 6.75 -3.92 7.80
C LEU A 34 7.65 -3.13 8.75
N THR A 35 7.60 -3.40 10.04
CA THR A 35 8.38 -2.68 11.05
C THR A 35 9.67 -3.42 11.34
N VAL A 36 10.81 -2.79 11.02
CA VAL A 36 12.15 -3.35 11.24
C VAL A 36 12.91 -2.43 12.16
N THR A 37 13.31 -2.94 13.32
CA THR A 37 13.93 -2.17 14.40
C THR A 37 15.43 -2.42 14.55
N THR A 38 15.97 -3.42 13.86
CA THR A 38 17.39 -3.75 13.83
C THR A 38 17.83 -3.91 12.39
N LEU A 39 19.16 -3.79 12.15
CA LEU A 39 19.69 -3.97 10.79
C LEU A 39 19.29 -5.34 10.24
N PRO A 40 18.48 -5.40 9.17
CA PRO A 40 18.02 -6.66 8.63
C PRO A 40 19.06 -7.28 7.71
N ASP A 41 19.11 -8.60 7.70
CA ASP A 41 19.81 -9.34 6.66
C ASP A 41 18.87 -9.73 5.52
N ARG A 42 19.42 -10.26 4.44
CA ARG A 42 18.68 -10.65 3.26
C ARG A 42 17.60 -11.69 3.57
N GLU A 43 17.94 -12.68 4.38
CA GLU A 43 17.02 -13.75 4.75
C GLU A 43 15.80 -13.21 5.51
N SER A 44 16.02 -12.29 6.44
CA SER A 44 14.95 -11.62 7.17
C SER A 44 14.04 -10.80 6.25
N ILE A 45 14.62 -10.07 5.30
CA ILE A 45 13.87 -9.29 4.32
C ILE A 45 13.00 -10.21 3.46
N GLU A 46 13.56 -11.28 2.93
CA GLU A 46 12.83 -12.26 2.11
C GLU A 46 11.69 -12.92 2.89
N ALA A 47 11.93 -13.31 4.12
CA ALA A 47 10.92 -13.94 4.98
C ALA A 47 9.75 -13.00 5.26
N ARG A 48 10.01 -11.71 5.52
CA ARG A 48 8.98 -10.71 5.74
C ARG A 48 8.14 -10.47 4.49
N CYS A 49 8.77 -10.38 3.34
CA CYS A 49 8.09 -10.15 2.07
C CYS A 49 7.25 -11.36 1.65
N ASP A 50 7.74 -12.57 1.84
CA ASP A 50 6.97 -13.79 1.61
C ASP A 50 5.75 -13.86 2.53
N TYR A 51 5.91 -13.52 3.78
CA TYR A 51 4.80 -13.46 4.73
C TYR A 51 3.72 -12.46 4.29
N ILE A 52 4.12 -11.26 3.88
CA ILE A 52 3.19 -10.23 3.40
C ILE A 52 2.45 -10.68 2.14
N ALA A 53 3.17 -11.30 1.21
CA ALA A 53 2.58 -11.81 -0.02
C ALA A 53 1.59 -12.95 0.25
N GLU A 54 1.91 -13.85 1.19
CA GLU A 54 0.97 -14.90 1.63
C GLU A 54 -0.26 -14.31 2.32
N LEU A 55 -0.07 -13.28 3.14
CA LEU A 55 -1.17 -12.56 3.77
C LEU A 55 -2.14 -11.98 2.72
N ALA A 56 -1.60 -11.44 1.63
CA ALA A 56 -2.40 -10.94 0.51
C ALA A 56 -3.19 -12.07 -0.16
N CYS A 57 -2.55 -13.22 -0.39
CA CYS A 57 -3.21 -14.39 -0.97
C CYS A 57 -4.36 -14.90 -0.10
N GLN A 58 -4.20 -14.90 1.21
CA GLN A 58 -5.21 -15.36 2.16
C GLN A 58 -6.38 -14.38 2.32
N ASN A 59 -6.25 -13.13 1.85
CA ASN A 59 -7.23 -12.07 2.06
C ASN A 59 -7.79 -11.51 0.74
N GLY A 60 -8.08 -12.38 -0.20
CA GLY A 60 -8.82 -12.06 -1.42
C GLY A 60 -8.00 -12.02 -2.70
N LEU A 61 -6.67 -12.15 -2.63
CA LEU A 61 -5.80 -12.18 -3.80
C LEU A 61 -5.20 -13.56 -4.07
N GLY A 62 -5.69 -14.60 -3.38
CA GLY A 62 -5.28 -15.97 -3.59
C GLY A 62 -6.14 -16.69 -4.62
N GLY A 63 -5.56 -17.70 -5.24
CA GLY A 63 -6.22 -18.60 -6.17
C GLY A 63 -5.80 -18.39 -7.61
N ASP A 64 -5.71 -19.49 -8.34
CA ASP A 64 -5.49 -19.53 -9.78
C ASP A 64 -6.84 -19.60 -10.49
N ASP A 65 -7.71 -18.61 -10.23
CA ASP A 65 -8.97 -18.54 -10.93
C ASP A 65 -8.71 -17.94 -12.31
N GLU A 66 -8.38 -18.80 -13.26
CA GLU A 66 -8.18 -18.42 -14.66
C GLU A 66 -9.43 -17.79 -15.26
N ASP A 67 -10.58 -17.99 -14.63
CA ASP A 67 -11.87 -17.44 -15.06
C ASP A 67 -12.16 -16.06 -14.44
N ASP A 68 -11.36 -15.57 -13.49
CA ASP A 68 -11.52 -14.24 -12.91
C ASP A 68 -10.88 -13.19 -13.83
N PRO A 69 -11.71 -12.34 -14.51
CA PRO A 69 -11.18 -11.32 -15.41
C PRO A 69 -10.56 -10.13 -14.66
N HIS A 70 -10.63 -10.10 -13.32
CA HIS A 70 -10.14 -8.97 -12.54
C HIS A 70 -8.65 -9.13 -12.22
N PRO A 71 -7.82 -8.12 -12.55
CA PRO A 71 -6.41 -8.17 -12.17
C PRO A 71 -6.27 -8.15 -10.66
N ARG A 72 -5.32 -8.95 -10.16
CA ARG A 72 -4.95 -8.97 -8.74
C ARG A 72 -3.95 -7.86 -8.49
N MET A 73 -4.30 -6.92 -7.64
CA MET A 73 -3.48 -5.73 -7.37
C MET A 73 -3.38 -5.48 -5.88
N ALA A 74 -2.23 -5.03 -5.44
CA ALA A 74 -1.99 -4.63 -4.06
C ALA A 74 -1.27 -3.28 -4.02
N MET A 75 -1.74 -2.39 -3.17
CA MET A 75 -1.07 -1.13 -2.89
C MET A 75 -0.02 -1.37 -1.82
N ILE A 76 1.23 -1.03 -2.12
CA ILE A 76 2.37 -1.21 -1.23
C ILE A 76 3.04 0.12 -0.92
N GLY A 77 3.77 0.18 0.18
CA GLY A 77 4.54 1.33 0.59
C GLY A 77 5.31 1.03 1.86
N GLY A 78 6.48 1.61 2.00
CA GLY A 78 7.36 1.39 3.14
C GLY A 78 8.81 1.66 2.80
N ALA A 79 9.73 1.08 3.57
CA ALA A 79 11.16 1.25 3.37
C ALA A 79 11.59 0.80 1.97
N PRO A 80 12.34 1.62 1.22
CA PRO A 80 12.71 1.29 -0.16
C PRO A 80 13.45 -0.04 -0.30
N TRP A 81 14.32 -0.37 0.66
CA TRP A 81 15.09 -1.62 0.65
C TRP A 81 14.23 -2.88 0.86
N LEU A 82 13.01 -2.70 1.39
CA LEU A 82 12.02 -3.77 1.54
C LEU A 82 11.14 -3.89 0.29
N MET A 83 10.85 -2.79 -0.38
CA MET A 83 9.88 -2.72 -1.46
C MET A 83 10.28 -3.54 -2.68
N SER A 84 11.54 -3.53 -3.07
CA SER A 84 12.04 -4.32 -4.20
C SER A 84 11.77 -5.82 -4.03
N THR A 85 12.05 -6.35 -2.86
CA THR A 85 11.80 -7.77 -2.55
C THR A 85 10.30 -8.07 -2.43
N LEU A 86 9.52 -7.13 -1.89
CA LEU A 86 8.07 -7.28 -1.82
C LEU A 86 7.42 -7.27 -3.20
N GLU A 87 7.86 -6.40 -4.09
CA GLU A 87 7.41 -6.39 -5.50
C GLU A 87 7.62 -7.76 -6.14
N GLN A 88 8.81 -8.32 -5.96
CA GLN A 88 9.13 -9.64 -6.51
C GLN A 88 8.26 -10.74 -5.91
N ALA A 89 8.08 -10.77 -4.60
CA ALA A 89 7.27 -11.77 -3.92
C ALA A 89 5.80 -11.74 -4.37
N LEU A 90 5.25 -10.55 -4.56
CA LEU A 90 3.89 -10.37 -5.07
C LEU A 90 3.78 -10.79 -6.54
N THR A 91 4.72 -10.36 -7.37
CA THR A 91 4.74 -10.67 -8.80
C THR A 91 4.85 -12.19 -9.03
N GLU A 92 5.65 -12.90 -8.25
CA GLU A 92 5.75 -14.37 -8.30
C GLU A 92 4.42 -15.07 -8.01
N ARG A 93 3.52 -14.41 -7.29
CA ARG A 93 2.19 -14.91 -6.96
C ARG A 93 1.09 -14.37 -7.88
N GLY A 94 1.46 -13.70 -8.97
CA GLY A 94 0.52 -13.14 -9.92
C GLY A 94 -0.18 -11.88 -9.43
N ILE A 95 0.35 -11.21 -8.41
CA ILE A 95 -0.19 -9.98 -7.85
C ILE A 95 0.62 -8.79 -8.36
N THR A 96 -0.05 -7.81 -8.96
CA THR A 96 0.59 -6.60 -9.44
C THR A 96 0.76 -5.60 -8.30
N PRO A 97 2.00 -5.24 -7.94
CA PRO A 97 2.24 -4.21 -6.93
C PRO A 97 1.98 -2.82 -7.50
N LEU A 98 1.32 -1.97 -6.72
CA LEU A 98 1.02 -0.59 -7.06
C LEU A 98 1.52 0.34 -5.96
N TYR A 99 2.00 1.50 -6.36
CA TYR A 99 2.30 2.60 -5.43
C TYR A 99 1.26 3.70 -5.60
N ALA A 100 0.76 4.22 -4.49
CA ALA A 100 -0.10 5.39 -4.53
C ALA A 100 0.70 6.61 -5.01
N PHE A 101 0.11 7.35 -5.92
CA PHE A 101 0.68 8.59 -6.41
C PHE A 101 -0.23 9.76 -6.03
N SER A 102 0.35 10.73 -5.33
CA SER A 102 -0.37 11.92 -4.88
C SER A 102 0.33 13.16 -5.39
N VAL A 103 -0.45 14.18 -5.73
CA VAL A 103 0.06 15.51 -6.08
C VAL A 103 -0.08 16.44 -4.90
N ARG A 104 0.93 17.29 -4.73
CA ARG A 104 0.90 18.35 -3.74
C ARG A 104 0.21 19.56 -4.32
N GLU A 105 -0.89 19.97 -3.69
CA GLU A 105 -1.59 21.22 -4.04
C GLU A 105 -1.41 22.24 -2.94
N SER A 106 -1.12 23.49 -3.33
CA SER A 106 -1.15 24.65 -2.44
C SER A 106 -2.53 25.26 -2.49
N THR A 107 -3.17 25.37 -1.34
CA THR A 107 -4.42 26.12 -1.19
C THR A 107 -4.21 27.30 -0.23
N GLU A 108 -4.97 28.37 -0.43
CA GLU A 108 -4.97 29.51 0.46
C GLU A 108 -6.19 29.46 1.37
N ARG A 109 -5.95 29.70 2.65
CA ARG A 109 -7.00 29.77 3.67
C ARG A 109 -6.98 31.14 4.31
N THR A 110 -8.12 31.83 4.30
CA THR A 110 -8.29 33.13 5.00
C THR A 110 -8.66 32.85 6.45
N LEU A 111 -7.83 33.32 7.37
CA LEU A 111 -8.07 33.21 8.81
C LEU A 111 -9.07 34.30 9.27
N PRO A 112 -9.70 34.16 10.45
CA PRO A 112 -10.66 35.15 10.97
C PRO A 112 -10.11 36.56 11.13
N ASP A 113 -8.78 36.70 11.28
CA ASP A 113 -8.10 38.02 11.40
C ASP A 113 -7.78 38.64 10.04
N GLY A 114 -8.19 38.04 8.93
CA GLY A 114 -7.96 38.51 7.57
C GLY A 114 -6.61 38.11 6.97
N THR A 115 -5.75 37.39 7.72
CA THR A 115 -4.49 36.87 7.17
C THR A 115 -4.73 35.65 6.30
N VAL A 116 -3.87 35.47 5.29
CA VAL A 116 -3.92 34.35 4.36
C VAL A 116 -2.81 33.39 4.71
N GLN A 117 -3.19 32.11 4.93
CA GLN A 117 -2.26 31.02 5.20
C GLN A 117 -2.22 30.08 4.00
N LYS A 118 -1.01 29.75 3.52
CA LYS A 118 -0.81 28.70 2.53
C LYS A 118 -0.83 27.33 3.21
N ILE A 119 -1.70 26.45 2.73
CA ILE A 119 -1.79 25.08 3.19
C ILE A 119 -1.41 24.17 2.02
N ASN A 120 -0.49 23.22 2.27
CA ASN A 120 -0.16 22.19 1.31
C ASN A 120 -0.99 20.96 1.63
N VAL A 121 -1.75 20.47 0.66
CA VAL A 121 -2.52 19.23 0.75
C VAL A 121 -2.02 18.25 -0.30
N PHE A 122 -1.98 16.98 0.06
CA PHE A 122 -1.70 15.90 -0.88
C PHE A 122 -3.01 15.36 -1.41
N LYS A 123 -3.15 15.40 -2.73
CA LYS A 123 -4.34 14.89 -3.41
C LYS A 123 -3.98 13.63 -4.17
N HIS A 124 -4.75 12.58 -3.94
CA HIS A 124 -4.59 11.33 -4.67
C HIS A 124 -4.77 11.55 -6.17
N ALA A 125 -3.81 11.11 -6.97
CA ALA A 125 -3.83 11.26 -8.42
C ALA A 125 -3.85 9.93 -9.17
N GLY A 126 -3.70 8.82 -8.48
CA GLY A 126 -3.74 7.49 -9.09
C GLY A 126 -2.69 6.55 -8.51
N PHE A 127 -2.33 5.54 -9.29
CA PHE A 127 -1.36 4.53 -8.89
C PHE A 127 -0.29 4.36 -9.94
N VAL A 128 0.93 4.09 -9.48
CA VAL A 128 2.03 3.67 -10.34
C VAL A 128 2.08 2.14 -10.31
N GLY A 129 1.86 1.53 -11.46
CA GLY A 129 2.00 0.07 -11.63
C GLY A 129 3.40 -0.29 -12.11
N LEU A 130 3.86 -1.41 -11.66
CA LEU A 130 5.18 -1.94 -12.01
C LEU A 130 5.08 -3.24 -12.80
#